data_8d3eff407bbf4c6b7a210c12c608136b
#
_entry.id   8d3eff407bbf4c6b7a210c12c608136b
#
_cell.length_a   1.000
_cell.length_b   1.000
_cell.length_c   1.000
_cell.angle_alpha   90.00
_cell.angle_beta   90.00
_cell.angle_gamma   90.00
#
_symmetry.space_group_name_H-M   'P 1'
#
loop_
_entity.id
_entity.type
_entity.pdbx_description
1 polymer ?
#
loop_
_entity_poly.entity_id
_entity_poly.type
_entity_poly.pdbx_seq_one_letter_code
_entity_poly.pdbx_strand_id
1 'polypeptide(L)'
;MYRKRNITLLRFALILVLSPALVSCGHGYNSHTMDLVYYQWNFWTEEGADEDAPAPSCGWDEMHRGVGKLVRIPASVGEYFSSDYTGVSWFHVRFTLPDPWAGKEISLHFEGINGNTRVFLNQELVGTVPLTNGPFRLDVTGKIYYVRDNHLDIRITDPRPGMGGVTGKIILEAASPNEGIENDVDQ
;
A
#
# COMPACT_ATOMS: atom_id res chain seq x y z
N MET A 1 -78.78 14.33 35.86
CA MET A 1 -77.44 14.92 36.12
C MET A 1 -76.43 13.99 35.57
N TYR A 2 -76.00 14.20 34.31
CA TYR A 2 -75.16 13.26 33.56
C TYR A 2 -73.74 13.90 33.33
N ARG A 3 -72.75 13.33 33.94
CA ARG A 3 -71.34 13.85 33.94
C ARG A 3 -70.58 13.25 32.74
N LYS A 4 -70.29 14.11 31.74
CA LYS A 4 -69.44 13.72 30.56
C LYS A 4 -68.00 13.55 31.02
N ARG A 5 -67.45 12.38 30.74
CA ARG A 5 -65.96 12.08 30.89
C ARG A 5 -65.27 12.42 29.56
N ASN A 6 -64.41 13.40 29.62
CA ASN A 6 -63.48 13.71 28.49
C ASN A 6 -62.36 12.68 28.43
N ILE A 7 -62.30 11.99 27.32
CA ILE A 7 -61.16 11.07 27.01
C ILE A 7 -60.19 11.86 26.18
N THR A 8 -59.03 12.19 26.77
CA THR A 8 -57.91 12.83 26.07
C THR A 8 -57.11 11.75 25.33
N LEU A 9 -57.20 11.74 23.99
CA LEU A 9 -56.41 10.89 23.13
C LEU A 9 -54.96 11.40 23.07
N LEU A 10 -54.04 10.67 23.70
CA LEU A 10 -52.62 10.91 23.63
C LEU A 10 -52.10 10.39 22.29
N ARG A 11 -51.73 11.30 21.36
CA ARG A 11 -51.09 10.96 20.08
C ARG A 11 -49.60 10.73 20.35
N PHE A 12 -49.18 9.47 20.28
CA PHE A 12 -47.77 9.12 20.21
C PHE A 12 -47.24 9.46 18.80
N ALA A 13 -46.40 10.48 18.71
CA ALA A 13 -45.63 10.75 17.50
C ALA A 13 -44.43 9.77 17.44
N LEU A 14 -44.51 8.86 16.50
CA LEU A 14 -43.37 7.96 16.18
C LEU A 14 -42.30 8.78 15.47
N ILE A 15 -41.24 9.13 16.19
CA ILE A 15 -40.09 9.78 15.62
C ILE A 15 -39.24 8.69 14.96
N LEU A 16 -39.30 8.63 13.63
CA LEU A 16 -38.44 7.79 12.81
C LEU A 16 -37.03 8.43 12.78
N VAL A 17 -36.15 7.93 13.61
CA VAL A 17 -34.73 8.34 13.57
C VAL A 17 -34.11 7.70 12.33
N LEU A 18 -34.01 8.48 11.24
CA LEU A 18 -33.15 8.12 10.10
C LEU A 18 -31.72 8.18 10.56
N SER A 19 -31.11 7.03 10.80
CA SER A 19 -29.67 6.91 11.02
C SER A 19 -28.96 7.20 9.67
N PRO A 20 -28.08 8.20 9.60
CA PRO A 20 -27.26 8.37 8.38
C PRO A 20 -26.34 7.17 8.27
N ALA A 21 -26.54 6.36 7.23
CA ALA A 21 -25.56 5.37 6.83
C ALA A 21 -24.25 6.11 6.52
N LEU A 22 -23.26 5.94 7.39
CA LEU A 22 -21.89 6.34 7.10
C LEU A 22 -21.42 5.52 5.88
N VAL A 23 -21.45 6.14 4.71
CA VAL A 23 -20.75 5.61 3.54
C VAL A 23 -19.27 5.69 3.87
N SER A 24 -18.74 4.60 4.40
CA SER A 24 -17.30 4.39 4.48
C SER A 24 -16.80 4.35 3.04
N CYS A 25 -16.08 5.37 2.61
CA CYS A 25 -15.26 5.31 1.41
C CYS A 25 -14.23 4.20 1.63
N GLY A 26 -14.57 3.00 1.19
CA GLY A 26 -13.69 1.83 1.27
C GLY A 26 -12.44 2.12 0.45
N HIS A 27 -11.30 2.26 1.13
CA HIS A 27 -10.00 2.16 0.49
C HIS A 27 -9.93 0.76 -0.14
N GLY A 28 -9.42 0.67 -1.37
CA GLY A 28 -9.50 -0.49 -2.25
C GLY A 28 -8.85 -1.78 -1.74
N TYR A 29 -9.32 -2.29 -0.61
CA TYR A 29 -8.98 -3.63 -0.15
C TYR A 29 -10.24 -4.48 -0.03
N ASN A 30 -10.11 -5.77 -0.30
CA ASN A 30 -11.09 -6.79 0.07
C ASN A 30 -10.55 -7.59 1.27
N SER A 31 -11.22 -8.70 1.61
CA SER A 31 -10.80 -9.52 2.75
C SER A 31 -9.38 -10.14 2.60
N HIS A 32 -8.79 -10.12 1.41
CA HIS A 32 -7.54 -10.81 1.09
C HIS A 32 -6.50 -9.94 0.36
N THR A 33 -6.89 -8.78 -0.19
CA THR A 33 -5.98 -7.90 -0.94
C THR A 33 -6.12 -6.45 -0.54
N MET A 34 -5.00 -5.72 -0.60
CA MET A 34 -4.92 -4.28 -0.40
C MET A 34 -4.07 -3.66 -1.50
N ASP A 35 -4.68 -2.82 -2.33
CA ASP A 35 -4.01 -2.15 -3.44
C ASP A 35 -3.40 -0.82 -2.98
N LEU A 36 -2.07 -0.73 -3.01
CA LEU A 36 -1.33 0.44 -2.56
C LEU A 36 -1.38 1.61 -3.55
N VAL A 37 -1.97 1.45 -4.75
CA VAL A 37 -2.20 2.55 -5.70
C VAL A 37 -3.08 3.65 -5.12
N TYR A 38 -3.97 3.31 -4.19
CA TYR A 38 -4.87 4.26 -3.54
C TYR A 38 -4.23 5.04 -2.39
N TYR A 39 -2.98 4.73 -2.04
CA TYR A 39 -2.22 5.40 -0.99
C TYR A 39 -1.45 6.59 -1.55
N GLN A 40 -1.03 7.46 -0.66
CA GLN A 40 -0.19 8.60 -0.99
C GLN A 40 1.27 8.16 -0.99
N TRP A 41 1.94 8.31 -2.11
CA TRP A 41 3.35 8.00 -2.28
C TRP A 41 4.20 9.26 -2.22
N ASN A 42 5.40 9.12 -1.67
CA ASN A 42 6.46 10.11 -1.76
C ASN A 42 7.51 9.63 -2.77
N PHE A 43 8.03 10.56 -3.55
CA PHE A 43 9.07 10.32 -4.53
C PHE A 43 10.30 11.19 -4.23
N TRP A 44 11.47 10.58 -4.28
CA TRP A 44 12.74 11.19 -3.96
C TRP A 44 13.82 10.75 -4.95
N THR A 45 14.76 11.64 -5.30
CA THR A 45 15.92 11.34 -6.16
C THR A 45 17.23 11.66 -5.42
N GLU A 46 18.27 10.86 -5.68
CA GLU A 46 19.59 11.02 -5.10
C GLU A 46 20.63 11.02 -6.21
N GLU A 47 21.06 12.21 -6.63
CA GLU A 47 22.09 12.36 -7.65
C GLU A 47 23.45 11.91 -7.07
N GLY A 48 24.17 11.08 -7.84
CA GLY A 48 25.50 10.60 -7.47
C GLY A 48 25.54 9.66 -6.26
N ALA A 49 24.38 9.15 -5.81
CA ALA A 49 24.35 8.15 -4.77
C ALA A 49 24.99 6.84 -5.21
N ASP A 50 25.64 6.16 -4.28
CA ASP A 50 26.13 4.80 -4.47
C ASP A 50 24.95 3.87 -4.76
N GLU A 51 24.99 3.17 -5.90
CA GLU A 51 23.94 2.23 -6.32
C GLU A 51 23.75 1.07 -5.33
N ASP A 52 24.75 0.78 -4.51
CA ASP A 52 24.74 -0.27 -3.51
C ASP A 52 24.45 0.23 -2.08
N ALA A 53 24.24 1.53 -1.91
CA ALA A 53 23.92 2.08 -0.59
C ALA A 53 22.77 1.33 0.10
N PRO A 54 22.93 0.92 1.37
CA PRO A 54 21.94 0.13 2.09
C PRO A 54 20.75 0.96 2.60
N ALA A 55 20.84 2.28 2.52
CA ALA A 55 19.85 3.21 3.05
C ALA A 55 19.82 4.49 2.20
N PRO A 56 18.73 5.29 2.27
CA PRO A 56 18.70 6.60 1.65
C PRO A 56 19.72 7.55 2.30
N SER A 57 20.29 8.46 1.52
CA SER A 57 21.33 9.39 2.00
C SER A 57 20.81 10.33 3.10
N CYS A 58 19.52 10.66 3.10
CA CYS A 58 18.88 11.43 4.15
C CYS A 58 18.61 10.62 5.44
N GLY A 59 18.77 9.30 5.40
CA GLY A 59 18.43 8.38 6.48
C GLY A 59 16.94 7.99 6.50
N TRP A 60 16.65 6.85 7.13
CA TRP A 60 15.29 6.28 7.19
C TRP A 60 14.29 7.19 7.90
N ASP A 61 14.69 7.83 8.99
CA ASP A 61 13.80 8.68 9.77
C ASP A 61 13.32 9.88 8.97
N GLU A 62 14.18 10.45 8.14
CA GLU A 62 13.82 11.58 7.29
C GLU A 62 12.94 11.12 6.12
N MET A 63 13.29 10.00 5.49
CA MET A 63 12.48 9.37 4.44
C MET A 63 11.06 9.11 4.94
N HIS A 64 10.91 8.51 6.10
CA HIS A 64 9.61 8.13 6.68
C HIS A 64 8.76 9.32 7.18
N ARG A 65 9.36 10.51 7.35
CA ARG A 65 8.60 11.74 7.58
C ARG A 65 7.93 12.30 6.34
N GLY A 66 8.18 11.70 5.17
CA GLY A 66 7.55 12.09 3.92
C GLY A 66 8.30 13.17 3.15
N VAL A 67 9.63 13.06 3.09
CA VAL A 67 10.48 13.92 2.25
C VAL A 67 10.22 13.65 0.77
N GLY A 68 10.41 14.66 -0.07
CA GLY A 68 10.25 14.56 -1.51
C GLY A 68 8.88 15.03 -2.02
N LYS A 69 8.55 14.64 -3.23
CA LYS A 69 7.30 15.01 -3.89
C LYS A 69 6.21 13.98 -3.63
N LEU A 70 4.99 14.45 -3.47
CA LEU A 70 3.81 13.58 -3.48
C LEU A 70 3.53 13.15 -4.91
N VAL A 71 3.40 11.84 -5.09
CA VAL A 71 3.15 11.23 -6.40
C VAL A 71 2.04 10.18 -6.30
N ARG A 72 1.54 9.78 -7.44
CA ARG A 72 0.67 8.62 -7.59
C ARG A 72 1.40 7.58 -8.42
N ILE A 73 1.19 6.30 -8.11
CA ILE A 73 1.65 5.20 -8.94
C ILE A 73 0.48 4.67 -9.79
N PRO A 74 0.71 4.12 -10.97
CA PRO A 74 2.01 3.97 -11.66
C PRO A 74 2.67 5.31 -12.02
N ALA A 75 4.02 5.35 -11.97
CA ALA A 75 4.79 6.57 -12.20
C ALA A 75 6.23 6.25 -12.65
N SER A 76 6.78 7.08 -13.51
CA SER A 76 8.20 7.04 -13.88
C SER A 76 8.96 8.25 -13.33
N VAL A 77 10.28 8.12 -13.25
CA VAL A 77 11.18 9.22 -12.87
C VAL A 77 11.07 10.38 -13.87
N GLY A 78 10.94 10.08 -15.18
CA GLY A 78 10.79 11.08 -16.24
C GLY A 78 9.54 11.92 -16.08
N GLU A 79 8.47 11.37 -15.53
CA GLU A 79 7.20 12.08 -15.30
C GLU A 79 7.30 13.08 -14.15
N TYR A 80 7.99 12.73 -13.06
CA TYR A 80 7.99 13.54 -11.84
C TYR A 80 9.28 14.32 -11.59
N PHE A 81 10.37 14.01 -12.27
CA PHE A 81 11.65 14.67 -12.08
C PHE A 81 12.29 15.14 -13.39
N SER A 82 12.91 14.23 -14.16
CA SER A 82 13.58 14.57 -15.43
C SER A 82 13.62 13.36 -16.36
N SER A 83 13.32 13.61 -17.63
CA SER A 83 13.44 12.61 -18.72
C SER A 83 14.86 12.12 -18.95
N ASP A 84 15.87 12.88 -18.50
CA ASP A 84 17.30 12.56 -18.71
C ASP A 84 17.95 11.94 -17.46
N TYR A 85 17.18 11.73 -16.38
CA TYR A 85 17.71 11.22 -15.12
C TYR A 85 17.97 9.71 -15.17
N THR A 86 19.16 9.30 -14.68
CA THR A 86 19.58 7.88 -14.60
C THR A 86 20.06 7.47 -13.20
N GLY A 87 19.94 8.37 -12.22
CA GLY A 87 20.41 8.12 -10.84
C GLY A 87 19.46 7.28 -10.01
N VAL A 88 19.73 7.27 -8.71
CA VAL A 88 18.90 6.59 -7.71
C VAL A 88 17.59 7.35 -7.48
N SER A 89 16.49 6.64 -7.52
CA SER A 89 15.18 7.16 -7.12
C SER A 89 14.53 6.28 -6.06
N TRP A 90 13.74 6.89 -5.22
CA TRP A 90 13.00 6.24 -4.15
C TRP A 90 11.51 6.53 -4.27
N PHE A 91 10.70 5.49 -4.07
CA PHE A 91 9.26 5.57 -3.88
C PHE A 91 8.93 5.06 -2.49
N HIS A 92 8.27 5.87 -1.70
CA HIS A 92 7.91 5.55 -0.31
C HIS A 92 6.40 5.62 -0.11
N VAL A 93 5.84 4.63 0.61
CA VAL A 93 4.46 4.65 1.09
C VAL A 93 4.38 4.13 2.52
N ARG A 94 3.52 4.77 3.31
CA ARG A 94 3.13 4.34 4.64
C ARG A 94 1.73 3.73 4.60
N PHE A 95 1.54 2.59 5.25
CA PHE A 95 0.26 1.88 5.32
C PHE A 95 0.13 1.09 6.62
N THR A 96 -1.11 0.75 6.98
CA THR A 96 -1.44 -0.19 8.08
C THR A 96 -2.21 -1.37 7.53
N LEU A 97 -2.00 -2.55 8.11
CA LEU A 97 -2.75 -3.74 7.73
C LEU A 97 -4.15 -3.75 8.36
N PRO A 98 -5.15 -4.31 7.66
CA PRO A 98 -6.44 -4.60 8.27
C PRO A 98 -6.33 -5.63 9.40
N ASP A 99 -7.09 -5.45 10.49
CA ASP A 99 -7.10 -6.38 11.63
C ASP A 99 -7.30 -7.86 11.27
N PRO A 100 -8.19 -8.23 10.30
CA PRO A 100 -8.40 -9.63 9.91
C PRO A 100 -7.18 -10.34 9.30
N TRP A 101 -6.09 -9.60 9.04
CA TRP A 101 -4.87 -10.15 8.45
C TRP A 101 -3.86 -10.63 9.49
N ALA A 102 -4.11 -10.40 10.78
CA ALA A 102 -3.23 -10.87 11.84
C ALA A 102 -3.02 -12.39 11.76
N GLY A 103 -1.75 -12.81 11.71
CA GLY A 103 -1.36 -14.21 11.64
C GLY A 103 -1.48 -14.88 10.28
N LYS A 104 -1.82 -14.15 9.23
CA LYS A 104 -1.82 -14.63 7.84
C LYS A 104 -0.43 -14.54 7.21
N GLU A 105 -0.20 -15.31 6.17
CA GLU A 105 0.93 -15.13 5.27
C GLU A 105 0.67 -13.91 4.39
N ILE A 106 1.65 -13.01 4.30
CA ILE A 106 1.52 -11.76 3.56
C ILE A 106 2.56 -11.70 2.47
N SER A 107 2.11 -11.43 1.26
CA SER A 107 2.99 -11.19 0.12
C SER A 107 2.74 -9.83 -0.53
N LEU A 108 3.82 -9.23 -1.04
CA LEU A 108 3.80 -8.07 -1.92
C LEU A 108 3.84 -8.54 -3.36
N HIS A 109 2.85 -8.19 -4.14
CA HIS A 109 2.78 -8.46 -5.57
C HIS A 109 2.98 -7.15 -6.34
N PHE A 110 3.98 -7.12 -7.21
CA PHE A 110 4.29 -6.02 -8.11
C PHE A 110 3.87 -6.39 -9.52
N GLU A 111 2.98 -5.63 -10.12
CA GLU A 111 2.57 -5.85 -11.52
C GLU A 111 3.62 -5.38 -12.52
N GLY A 112 4.45 -4.38 -12.14
CA GLY A 112 5.54 -3.91 -12.97
C GLY A 112 6.40 -2.87 -12.30
N ILE A 113 7.71 -3.00 -12.51
CA ILE A 113 8.75 -2.03 -12.14
C ILE A 113 9.78 -1.97 -13.27
N ASN A 114 10.22 -0.76 -13.60
CA ASN A 114 11.35 -0.52 -14.50
C ASN A 114 12.57 -0.14 -13.68
N GLY A 115 13.67 -0.84 -13.91
CA GLY A 115 14.97 -0.58 -13.29
C GLY A 115 15.43 -1.67 -12.33
N ASN A 116 16.72 -1.62 -11.96
CA ASN A 116 17.25 -2.42 -10.87
C ASN A 116 16.61 -1.97 -9.57
N THR A 117 15.95 -2.88 -8.90
CA THR A 117 15.09 -2.54 -7.77
C THR A 117 15.51 -3.23 -6.50
N ARG A 118 15.59 -2.45 -5.42
CA ARG A 118 15.69 -2.96 -4.05
C ARG A 118 14.43 -2.56 -3.30
N VAL A 119 13.80 -3.53 -2.67
CA VAL A 119 12.56 -3.34 -1.90
C VAL A 119 12.88 -3.48 -0.43
N PHE A 120 12.54 -2.45 0.34
CA PHE A 120 12.70 -2.43 1.78
C PHE A 120 11.33 -2.35 2.44
N LEU A 121 11.14 -3.12 3.48
CA LEU A 121 9.97 -3.05 4.35
C LEU A 121 10.44 -2.80 5.77
N ASN A 122 9.98 -1.70 6.38
CA ASN A 122 10.38 -1.32 7.73
C ASN A 122 11.91 -1.22 7.91
N GLN A 123 12.60 -0.66 6.90
CA GLN A 123 14.07 -0.51 6.81
C GLN A 123 14.84 -1.81 6.53
N GLU A 124 14.18 -2.95 6.44
CA GLU A 124 14.80 -4.23 6.13
C GLU A 124 14.69 -4.53 4.63
N LEU A 125 15.79 -4.93 4.00
CA LEU A 125 15.79 -5.39 2.61
C LEU A 125 15.02 -6.70 2.50
N VAL A 126 13.91 -6.69 1.78
CA VAL A 126 13.04 -7.85 1.57
C VAL A 126 13.16 -8.45 0.18
N GLY A 127 13.74 -7.72 -0.77
CA GLY A 127 13.97 -8.23 -2.13
C GLY A 127 14.88 -7.36 -2.96
N THR A 128 15.58 -8.01 -3.89
CA THR A 128 16.34 -7.36 -4.96
C THR A 128 15.89 -7.96 -6.28
N VAL A 129 15.47 -7.10 -7.20
CA VAL A 129 14.97 -7.49 -8.52
C VAL A 129 15.83 -6.80 -9.56
N PRO A 130 16.53 -7.56 -10.42
CA PRO A 130 17.35 -6.99 -11.48
C PRO A 130 16.45 -6.26 -12.50
N LEU A 131 17.08 -5.51 -13.39
CA LEU A 131 16.41 -4.75 -14.44
C LEU A 131 15.32 -5.60 -15.12
N THR A 132 14.08 -5.32 -14.80
CA THR A 132 12.92 -6.04 -15.30
C THR A 132 11.74 -5.07 -15.42
N ASN A 133 10.78 -5.44 -16.24
CA ASN A 133 9.48 -4.78 -16.37
C ASN A 133 8.31 -5.77 -16.19
N GLY A 134 8.61 -7.00 -15.75
CA GLY A 134 7.61 -8.02 -15.49
C GLY A 134 7.10 -8.04 -14.05
N PRO A 135 6.01 -8.76 -13.78
CA PRO A 135 5.47 -8.94 -12.43
C PRO A 135 6.39 -9.83 -11.58
N PHE A 136 6.42 -9.58 -10.28
CA PHE A 136 7.09 -10.41 -9.30
C PHE A 136 6.39 -10.35 -7.95
N ARG A 137 6.73 -11.29 -7.05
CA ARG A 137 6.14 -11.40 -5.72
C ARG A 137 7.25 -11.56 -4.68
N LEU A 138 7.05 -10.94 -3.52
CA LEU A 138 7.93 -11.07 -2.35
C LEU A 138 7.10 -11.52 -1.15
N ASP A 139 7.57 -12.56 -0.46
CA ASP A 139 7.04 -12.93 0.85
C ASP A 139 7.56 -11.93 1.90
N VAL A 140 6.64 -11.33 2.63
CA VAL A 140 6.94 -10.36 3.70
C VAL A 140 6.37 -10.79 5.05
N THR A 141 5.91 -12.03 5.16
CA THR A 141 5.46 -12.64 6.40
C THR A 141 6.55 -12.57 7.46
N GLY A 142 6.22 -12.11 8.64
CA GLY A 142 7.19 -11.92 9.74
C GLY A 142 8.04 -10.63 9.67
N LYS A 143 7.99 -9.88 8.56
CA LYS A 143 8.66 -8.58 8.42
C LYS A 143 7.69 -7.41 8.44
N ILE A 144 6.42 -7.69 8.39
CA ILE A 144 5.32 -6.74 8.39
C ILE A 144 4.67 -6.62 9.77
N TYR A 145 4.27 -5.42 10.14
CA TYR A 145 3.62 -5.15 11.42
C TYR A 145 2.09 -5.15 11.27
N TYR A 146 1.38 -5.83 12.18
CA TYR A 146 -0.09 -5.97 12.13
C TYR A 146 -0.85 -4.87 12.87
N VAL A 147 -0.22 -4.13 13.78
CA VAL A 147 -0.91 -3.16 14.67
C VAL A 147 -0.32 -1.74 14.62
N ARG A 148 0.57 -1.49 13.68
CA ARG A 148 1.21 -0.18 13.51
C ARG A 148 1.52 0.09 12.06
N ASP A 149 1.98 1.31 11.77
CA ASP A 149 2.41 1.71 10.43
C ASP A 149 3.54 0.81 9.91
N ASN A 150 3.43 0.47 8.64
CA ASN A 150 4.48 -0.13 7.84
C ASN A 150 4.97 0.90 6.83
N HIS A 151 6.26 0.83 6.53
CA HIS A 151 6.93 1.66 5.55
C HIS A 151 7.47 0.76 4.44
N LEU A 152 6.96 0.95 3.23
CA LEU A 152 7.48 0.30 2.03
C LEU A 152 8.30 1.32 1.25
N ASP A 153 9.58 1.02 1.07
CA ASP A 153 10.52 1.85 0.35
C ASP A 153 11.06 1.07 -0.84
N ILE A 154 10.95 1.64 -2.03
CA ILE A 154 11.37 1.03 -3.28
C ILE A 154 12.48 1.90 -3.87
N ARG A 155 13.67 1.38 -3.90
CA ARG A 155 14.83 2.00 -4.51
C ARG A 155 15.02 1.49 -5.92
N ILE A 156 15.12 2.40 -6.87
CA ILE A 156 15.20 2.08 -8.30
C ILE A 156 16.38 2.81 -8.92
N THR A 157 17.16 2.09 -9.73
CA THR A 157 18.13 2.64 -10.67
C THR A 157 17.84 2.10 -12.07
N ASP A 158 17.80 2.96 -13.06
CA ASP A 158 17.63 2.55 -14.47
C ASP A 158 18.67 3.26 -15.33
N PRO A 159 19.49 2.53 -16.09
CA PRO A 159 20.47 3.12 -17.01
C PRO A 159 19.80 3.82 -18.19
N ARG A 160 18.52 3.58 -18.44
CA ARG A 160 17.74 4.27 -19.47
C ARG A 160 17.17 5.55 -18.90
N PRO A 161 17.52 6.73 -19.47
CA PRO A 161 17.12 8.02 -18.92
C PRO A 161 15.58 8.13 -18.73
N GLY A 162 15.16 8.55 -17.55
CA GLY A 162 13.76 8.79 -17.21
C GLY A 162 12.86 7.56 -17.13
N MET A 163 13.37 6.35 -17.44
CA MET A 163 12.56 5.14 -17.54
C MET A 163 12.33 4.42 -16.21
N GLY A 164 13.17 4.66 -15.21
CA GLY A 164 13.00 4.06 -13.88
C GLY A 164 11.65 4.40 -13.27
N GLY A 165 11.02 3.45 -12.58
CA GLY A 165 9.76 3.74 -11.91
C GLY A 165 8.89 2.52 -11.62
N VAL A 166 7.81 2.77 -10.89
CA VAL A 166 6.75 1.81 -10.60
C VAL A 166 5.73 1.88 -11.73
N THR A 167 5.70 0.88 -12.60
CA THR A 167 4.92 0.89 -13.86
C THR A 167 3.60 0.11 -13.78
N GLY A 168 3.35 -0.57 -12.65
CA GLY A 168 2.12 -1.30 -12.38
C GLY A 168 1.63 -1.08 -10.96
N LYS A 169 0.60 -1.83 -10.58
CA LYS A 169 0.09 -1.80 -9.21
C LYS A 169 1.05 -2.51 -8.25
N ILE A 170 0.92 -2.17 -6.98
CA ILE A 170 1.54 -2.88 -5.88
C ILE A 170 0.42 -3.33 -4.94
N ILE A 171 0.29 -4.64 -4.80
CA ILE A 171 -0.82 -5.26 -4.07
C ILE A 171 -0.25 -6.09 -2.92
N LEU A 172 -0.75 -5.85 -1.72
CA LEU A 172 -0.58 -6.78 -0.60
C LEU A 172 -1.66 -7.84 -0.67
N GLU A 173 -1.26 -9.10 -0.53
CA GLU A 173 -2.16 -10.24 -0.46
C GLU A 173 -1.96 -10.99 0.84
N ALA A 174 -3.08 -11.35 1.48
CA ALA A 174 -3.10 -12.15 2.68
C ALA A 174 -3.68 -13.54 2.39
N ALA A 175 -2.93 -14.60 2.67
CA ALA A 175 -3.36 -15.98 2.55
C ALA A 175 -3.43 -16.66 3.93
N SER A 176 -4.35 -17.60 4.08
CA SER A 176 -4.35 -18.47 5.26
C SER A 176 -3.20 -19.48 5.15
N PRO A 177 -2.49 -19.80 6.25
CA PRO A 177 -1.31 -20.69 6.20
C PRO A 177 -1.51 -22.08 5.61
N ASN A 178 -2.76 -22.49 5.32
CA ASN A 178 -3.11 -23.81 4.81
C ASN A 178 -3.82 -23.81 3.45
N GLU A 179 -3.96 -22.68 2.75
CA GLU A 179 -4.63 -22.65 1.45
C GLU A 179 -3.73 -23.07 0.27
N GLY A 180 -2.45 -23.41 0.53
CA GLY A 180 -1.47 -23.82 -0.49
C GLY A 180 -1.30 -25.33 -0.68
N ILE A 181 -2.05 -26.18 0.03
CA ILE A 181 -1.92 -27.65 -0.05
C ILE A 181 -3.30 -28.27 -0.37
N GLU A 182 -3.97 -27.77 -1.37
CA GLU A 182 -5.04 -28.53 -2.01
C GLU A 182 -4.72 -28.71 -3.50
N ASN A 183 -4.38 -29.98 -3.78
CA ASN A 183 -4.57 -30.68 -5.03
C ASN A 183 -3.43 -30.74 -6.02
N ASP A 184 -2.78 -31.91 -5.99
CA ASP A 184 -2.82 -32.82 -7.13
C ASP A 184 -2.59 -34.27 -6.63
N VAL A 185 -3.62 -34.83 -5.98
CA VAL A 185 -3.72 -36.28 -5.83
C VAL A 185 -5.16 -36.67 -6.12
N ASP A 186 -5.44 -36.82 -7.43
CA ASP A 186 -6.42 -37.78 -7.94
C ASP A 186 -6.50 -37.63 -9.49
N GLN A 187 -5.69 -38.39 -10.19
CA GLN A 187 -6.07 -39.13 -11.40
C GLN A 187 -4.95 -40.10 -11.78
#